data_31d9169f811d977a4c11f438ecceb036
#
_entry.id   31d9169f811d977a4c11f438ecceb036
#
_cell.length_a   1.000
_cell.length_b   1.000
_cell.length_c   1.000
_cell.angle_alpha   90.00
_cell.angle_beta   90.00
_cell.angle_gamma   90.00
#
_symmetry.space_group_name_H-M   'P 1'
#
loop_
_entity.id
_entity.type
_entity.pdbx_description
1 polymer ?
#
loop_
_entity_poly.entity_id
_entity_poly.type
_entity_poly.pdbx_seq_one_letter_code
_entity_poly.pdbx_strand_id
1 'polypeptide(L)'
;MTTINNDTIVAISTPHGMGGIAVVRVSGDDAISIVEKRWKGAPISEMKSHTAHFGRLLDTSGELLDEVVLTLFRGPHSFTGEDVIEIACHGSMWIQQQVVNTLIDAGCRSATGGEFTQRAFGNGKLDLSQAEAIADVIASSSRASHRVAMNQMRGAFSRRLTSLRAQLLQFVSLIELELDFSEEEVNFADRGKLIDLATGIKSVIYSLADSYSAGNAIKNGLPVAIVGQTNAGKSTLLNALLGDDRALVSDIKGTTRDVIEDTITLGGTLFRFIDTAGIRESGDVIENMGIERSFKKLDEAQLVLWVVDPSEGADEIATFSQQILPRCEGKKLLVVVNKIDTTDQATQTEVARVIEQQISDNVEAQTIYVSARDGQNMEALNQAIIKMAALPSVADDEAVIVTNARHYEALVRAGEAITRSIDGLYSGLSGDFVSQDIRECMHYLGEITGEITTDDILGNIFSRFCIG
;
A
#
# COMPACT_ATOMS: atom_id res chain seq x y z
N MET A 1 14.14 -23.13 0.05
CA MET A 1 14.15 -22.82 1.49
C MET A 1 15.40 -22.00 1.72
N THR A 2 15.28 -20.70 1.87
CA THR A 2 16.38 -19.83 2.29
C THR A 2 16.88 -20.37 3.61
N THR A 3 18.14 -20.77 3.67
CA THR A 3 18.80 -21.08 4.94
C THR A 3 18.73 -19.82 5.79
N ILE A 4 17.75 -19.77 6.72
CA ILE A 4 17.78 -18.74 7.77
C ILE A 4 19.10 -18.98 8.48
N ASN A 5 20.01 -18.03 8.38
CA ASN A 5 21.24 -18.08 9.15
C ASN A 5 20.84 -18.05 10.63
N ASN A 6 21.26 -19.07 11.40
CA ASN A 6 20.99 -19.13 12.85
C ASN A 6 21.81 -18.13 13.65
N ASP A 7 22.30 -17.07 12.99
CA ASP A 7 23.06 -16.01 13.63
C ASP A 7 22.14 -15.03 14.37
N THR A 8 22.64 -14.44 15.44
CA THR A 8 21.90 -13.43 16.20
C THR A 8 22.12 -12.06 15.58
N ILE A 9 21.02 -11.37 15.30
CA ILE A 9 21.02 -10.05 14.63
C ILE A 9 20.67 -8.92 15.60
N VAL A 10 21.15 -7.72 15.28
CA VAL A 10 20.91 -6.49 16.03
C VAL A 10 20.61 -5.32 15.10
N ALA A 11 19.63 -4.48 15.46
CA ALA A 11 19.40 -3.20 14.81
C ALA A 11 18.68 -2.21 15.73
N ILE A 12 18.74 -0.92 15.33
CA ILE A 12 17.90 0.14 15.92
C ILE A 12 16.49 0.00 15.35
N SER A 13 15.50 -0.15 16.21
CA SER A 13 14.07 -0.34 15.83
C SER A 13 13.25 0.94 15.89
N THR A 14 13.81 2.04 16.35
CA THR A 14 13.18 3.38 16.34
C THR A 14 13.64 4.18 15.13
N PRO A 15 12.86 5.18 14.65
CA PRO A 15 13.29 6.05 13.57
C PRO A 15 14.65 6.70 13.84
N HIS A 16 15.45 6.91 12.79
CA HIS A 16 16.72 7.63 12.91
C HIS A 16 16.51 9.07 13.38
N GLY A 17 17.28 9.48 14.37
CA GLY A 17 17.23 10.83 14.91
C GLY A 17 17.48 10.87 16.41
N MET A 18 17.49 12.08 16.97
CA MET A 18 17.56 12.29 18.42
C MET A 18 16.17 12.25 19.03
N GLY A 19 16.03 11.53 20.14
CA GLY A 19 14.78 11.43 20.90
C GLY A 19 15.06 11.25 22.39
N GLY A 20 14.01 11.19 23.22
CA GLY A 20 14.17 10.86 24.63
C GLY A 20 14.59 9.41 24.84
N ILE A 21 14.08 8.50 24.00
CA ILE A 21 14.32 7.05 24.08
C ILE A 21 14.54 6.52 22.65
N ALA A 22 15.44 5.54 22.52
CA ALA A 22 15.59 4.70 21.36
C ALA A 22 15.55 3.23 21.77
N VAL A 23 15.11 2.36 20.87
CA VAL A 23 15.05 0.92 21.08
C VAL A 23 16.01 0.21 20.13
N VAL A 24 16.91 -0.58 20.66
CA VAL A 24 17.76 -1.51 19.92
C VAL A 24 17.21 -2.92 20.13
N ARG A 25 16.96 -3.64 19.04
CA ARG A 25 16.42 -5.00 19.08
C ARG A 25 17.49 -6.02 18.70
N VAL A 26 17.52 -7.10 19.46
CA VAL A 26 18.36 -8.28 19.22
C VAL A 26 17.46 -9.47 19.02
N SER A 27 17.71 -10.33 18.02
CA SER A 27 16.93 -11.55 17.77
C SER A 27 17.86 -12.69 17.35
N GLY A 28 17.62 -13.89 17.88
CA GLY A 28 18.34 -15.11 17.55
C GLY A 28 18.51 -16.02 18.75
N ASP A 29 19.01 -17.24 18.52
CA ASP A 29 19.18 -18.27 19.55
C ASP A 29 20.15 -17.84 20.65
N ASP A 30 21.15 -17.06 20.30
CA ASP A 30 22.17 -16.56 21.24
C ASP A 30 21.88 -15.16 21.80
N ALA A 31 20.69 -14.59 21.55
CA ALA A 31 20.36 -13.23 21.95
C ALA A 31 20.59 -12.98 23.46
N ILE A 32 20.14 -13.93 24.31
CA ILE A 32 20.29 -13.84 25.75
C ILE A 32 21.78 -13.91 26.14
N SER A 33 22.51 -14.89 25.67
CA SER A 33 23.91 -15.12 26.01
C SER A 33 24.82 -13.98 25.56
N ILE A 34 24.54 -13.35 24.42
CA ILE A 34 25.30 -12.24 23.87
C ILE A 34 25.06 -10.96 24.68
N VAL A 35 23.77 -10.61 24.93
CA VAL A 35 23.45 -9.39 25.67
C VAL A 35 23.92 -9.49 27.12
N GLU A 36 23.85 -10.67 27.73
CA GLU A 36 24.28 -10.88 29.12
C GLU A 36 25.75 -10.58 29.35
N LYS A 37 26.62 -10.72 28.33
CA LYS A 37 28.06 -10.36 28.40
C LYS A 37 28.28 -8.85 28.66
N ARG A 38 27.33 -8.01 28.29
CA ARG A 38 27.40 -6.55 28.38
C ARG A 38 26.41 -5.96 29.38
N TRP A 39 25.56 -6.80 29.95
CA TRP A 39 24.53 -6.42 30.89
C TRP A 39 25.02 -6.45 32.35
N LYS A 40 24.66 -5.43 33.11
CA LYS A 40 24.88 -5.37 34.55
C LYS A 40 23.55 -5.10 35.27
N GLY A 41 22.95 -6.18 35.74
CA GLY A 41 21.64 -6.21 36.41
C GLY A 41 21.34 -7.62 36.96
N ALA A 42 20.07 -7.95 37.12
CA ALA A 42 19.68 -9.32 37.36
C ALA A 42 20.05 -10.20 36.14
N PRO A 43 20.39 -11.50 36.33
CA PRO A 43 20.71 -12.39 35.22
C PRO A 43 19.56 -12.48 34.22
N ILE A 44 19.84 -12.23 32.91
CA ILE A 44 18.81 -12.27 31.86
C ILE A 44 18.25 -13.68 31.71
N SER A 45 19.11 -14.68 31.91
CA SER A 45 18.73 -16.09 31.86
C SER A 45 17.63 -16.47 32.87
N GLU A 46 17.54 -15.78 33.99
CA GLU A 46 16.54 -15.97 35.04
C GLU A 46 15.27 -15.13 34.87
N MET A 47 15.28 -14.15 33.93
CA MET A 47 14.14 -13.26 33.68
C MET A 47 12.97 -14.02 33.04
N LYS A 48 11.76 -13.64 33.42
CA LYS A 48 10.54 -14.15 32.77
C LYS A 48 10.33 -13.45 31.43
N SER A 49 9.82 -14.18 30.46
CA SER A 49 9.40 -13.60 29.17
C SER A 49 8.32 -12.53 29.39
N HIS A 50 8.33 -11.50 28.54
CA HIS A 50 7.39 -10.36 28.56
C HIS A 50 7.51 -9.51 29.84
N THR A 51 8.73 -9.39 30.39
CA THR A 51 9.02 -8.52 31.52
C THR A 51 10.12 -7.52 31.18
N ALA A 52 10.00 -6.32 31.76
CA ALA A 52 10.96 -5.24 31.60
C ALA A 52 11.82 -5.08 32.85
N HIS A 53 13.13 -4.90 32.70
CA HIS A 53 14.10 -4.83 33.77
C HIS A 53 15.02 -3.62 33.59
N PHE A 54 15.18 -2.82 34.63
CA PHE A 54 16.15 -1.75 34.67
C PHE A 54 17.55 -2.30 34.97
N GLY A 55 18.55 -1.78 34.26
CA GLY A 55 19.95 -2.14 34.47
C GLY A 55 20.90 -1.25 33.70
N ARG A 56 22.14 -1.69 33.58
CA ARG A 56 23.23 -0.95 32.95
C ARG A 56 23.81 -1.75 31.79
N LEU A 57 24.07 -1.08 30.70
CA LEU A 57 24.81 -1.63 29.57
C LEU A 57 26.26 -1.13 29.64
N LEU A 58 27.19 -2.05 29.53
CA LEU A 58 28.64 -1.77 29.52
C LEU A 58 29.16 -1.78 28.09
N ASP A 59 30.12 -0.91 27.82
CA ASP A 59 30.85 -0.90 26.55
C ASP A 59 31.88 -2.05 26.44
N THR A 60 32.67 -2.05 25.37
CA THR A 60 33.71 -3.06 25.16
C THR A 60 34.88 -2.99 26.17
N SER A 61 35.11 -1.84 26.82
CA SER A 61 36.08 -1.64 27.87
C SER A 61 35.59 -2.03 29.26
N GLY A 62 34.28 -2.27 29.40
CA GLY A 62 33.61 -2.55 30.67
C GLY A 62 33.17 -1.29 31.42
N GLU A 63 33.24 -0.12 30.78
CA GLU A 63 32.72 1.14 31.33
C GLU A 63 31.21 1.25 31.10
N LEU A 64 30.56 2.06 31.91
CA LEU A 64 29.13 2.32 31.79
C LEU A 64 28.83 3.07 30.50
N LEU A 65 28.12 2.41 29.56
CA LEU A 65 27.67 3.04 28.34
C LEU A 65 26.36 3.80 28.55
N ASP A 66 25.35 3.14 29.15
CA ASP A 66 24.04 3.76 29.41
C ASP A 66 23.28 2.98 30.51
N GLU A 67 22.32 3.67 31.17
CA GLU A 67 21.31 3.04 32.01
C GLU A 67 20.06 2.77 31.15
N VAL A 68 19.66 1.51 31.04
CA VAL A 68 18.68 1.04 30.06
C VAL A 68 17.55 0.23 30.70
N VAL A 69 16.45 0.12 29.96
CA VAL A 69 15.40 -0.84 30.26
C VAL A 69 15.44 -1.96 29.22
N LEU A 70 15.66 -3.17 29.69
CA LEU A 70 15.69 -4.38 28.88
C LEU A 70 14.35 -5.10 28.96
N THR A 71 13.75 -5.43 27.80
CA THR A 71 12.54 -6.28 27.73
C THR A 71 12.91 -7.59 27.03
N LEU A 72 12.54 -8.71 27.65
CA LEU A 72 12.81 -10.07 27.13
C LEU A 72 11.55 -10.72 26.57
N PHE A 73 11.66 -11.29 25.37
CA PHE A 73 10.65 -12.12 24.74
C PHE A 73 11.28 -13.46 24.36
N ARG A 74 10.84 -14.55 24.98
CA ARG A 74 11.36 -15.88 24.66
C ARG A 74 10.59 -16.51 23.50
N GLY A 75 11.32 -17.16 22.59
CA GLY A 75 10.73 -17.97 21.56
C GLY A 75 9.85 -19.10 22.12
N PRO A 76 8.78 -19.52 21.41
CA PRO A 76 8.26 -18.95 20.15
C PRO A 76 7.34 -17.73 20.35
N HIS A 77 7.17 -17.21 21.58
CA HIS A 77 6.25 -16.11 21.91
C HIS A 77 6.95 -14.74 21.80
N SER A 78 7.55 -14.49 20.63
CA SER A 78 8.23 -13.24 20.25
C SER A 78 7.79 -12.81 18.86
N PHE A 79 8.25 -11.66 18.38
CA PHE A 79 7.96 -11.17 17.04
C PHE A 79 8.53 -12.09 15.95
N THR A 80 9.81 -12.45 16.07
CA THR A 80 10.48 -13.32 15.09
C THR A 80 10.24 -14.81 15.30
N GLY A 81 9.73 -15.21 16.47
CA GLY A 81 9.66 -16.61 16.91
C GLY A 81 10.94 -17.10 17.59
N GLU A 82 12.02 -16.32 17.55
CA GLU A 82 13.30 -16.55 18.25
C GLU A 82 13.31 -15.88 19.63
N ASP A 83 14.38 -16.03 20.40
CA ASP A 83 14.58 -15.17 21.57
C ASP A 83 14.85 -13.74 21.13
N VAL A 84 14.08 -12.78 21.67
CA VAL A 84 14.18 -11.36 21.34
C VAL A 84 14.43 -10.55 22.59
N ILE A 85 15.39 -9.63 22.48
CA ILE A 85 15.66 -8.63 23.53
C ILE A 85 15.49 -7.24 22.91
N GLU A 86 14.70 -6.40 23.57
CA GLU A 86 14.58 -4.98 23.27
C GLU A 86 15.26 -4.17 24.39
N ILE A 87 16.22 -3.35 23.99
CA ILE A 87 17.00 -2.49 24.87
C ILE A 87 16.56 -1.05 24.62
N ALA A 88 15.78 -0.48 25.54
CA ALA A 88 15.42 0.92 25.52
C ALA A 88 16.53 1.73 26.20
N CYS A 89 17.26 2.50 25.42
CA CYS A 89 18.36 3.38 25.81
C CYS A 89 18.01 4.86 25.61
N HIS A 90 18.85 5.79 26.07
CA HIS A 90 18.67 7.19 25.74
C HIS A 90 18.86 7.41 24.23
N GLY A 91 18.01 8.26 23.65
CA GLY A 91 17.89 8.47 22.20
C GLY A 91 18.96 9.36 21.58
N SER A 92 20.16 9.45 22.16
CA SER A 92 21.33 10.05 21.52
C SER A 92 21.80 9.19 20.36
N MET A 93 22.04 9.77 19.18
CA MET A 93 22.56 9.04 18.03
C MET A 93 23.88 8.32 18.34
N TRP A 94 24.73 8.92 19.17
CA TRP A 94 25.98 8.30 19.60
C TRP A 94 25.72 7.06 20.48
N ILE A 95 24.81 7.15 21.47
CA ILE A 95 24.46 6.02 22.35
C ILE A 95 23.89 4.88 21.51
N GLN A 96 22.91 5.18 20.63
CA GLN A 96 22.30 4.17 19.74
C GLN A 96 23.36 3.40 18.96
N GLN A 97 24.30 4.12 18.33
CA GLN A 97 25.38 3.50 17.55
C GLN A 97 26.34 2.68 18.44
N GLN A 98 26.67 3.18 19.62
CA GLN A 98 27.57 2.45 20.54
C GLN A 98 26.89 1.19 21.09
N VAL A 99 25.60 1.21 21.39
CA VAL A 99 24.85 0.01 21.80
C VAL A 99 24.93 -1.05 20.70
N VAL A 100 24.67 -0.69 19.44
CA VAL A 100 24.76 -1.62 18.30
C VAL A 100 26.17 -2.17 18.15
N ASN A 101 27.19 -1.32 18.14
CA ASN A 101 28.60 -1.73 18.00
C ASN A 101 29.01 -2.68 19.13
N THR A 102 28.66 -2.36 20.36
CA THR A 102 28.95 -3.17 21.56
C THR A 102 28.34 -4.58 21.46
N LEU A 103 27.13 -4.68 20.90
CA LEU A 103 26.46 -5.97 20.72
C LEU A 103 27.03 -6.75 19.52
N ILE A 104 27.49 -6.06 18.46
CA ILE A 104 28.23 -6.69 17.35
C ILE A 104 29.55 -7.27 17.85
N ASP A 105 30.31 -6.51 18.62
CA ASP A 105 31.55 -6.99 19.24
C ASP A 105 31.31 -8.16 20.22
N ALA A 106 30.14 -8.24 20.83
CA ALA A 106 29.76 -9.34 21.71
C ALA A 106 29.35 -10.61 20.94
N GLY A 107 29.07 -10.52 19.63
CA GLY A 107 28.75 -11.65 18.76
C GLY A 107 27.47 -11.53 17.91
N CYS A 108 26.80 -10.38 17.89
CA CYS A 108 25.71 -10.13 16.97
C CYS A 108 26.22 -9.77 15.56
N ARG A 109 25.37 -9.97 14.55
CA ARG A 109 25.53 -9.36 13.24
C ARG A 109 24.52 -8.21 13.06
N SER A 110 24.90 -7.17 12.33
CA SER A 110 23.94 -6.14 11.93
C SER A 110 22.83 -6.75 11.06
N ALA A 111 21.57 -6.45 11.38
CA ALA A 111 20.43 -6.87 10.57
C ALA A 111 20.41 -6.14 9.23
N THR A 112 19.90 -6.82 8.20
CA THR A 112 19.58 -6.22 6.90
C THR A 112 18.16 -5.64 6.90
N GLY A 113 17.80 -4.90 5.83
CA GLY A 113 16.43 -4.36 5.69
C GLY A 113 15.38 -5.47 5.78
N GLY A 114 14.38 -5.29 6.66
CA GLY A 114 13.28 -6.24 6.84
C GLY A 114 13.62 -7.58 7.47
N GLU A 115 14.85 -7.82 7.92
CA GLU A 115 15.28 -9.15 8.35
C GLU A 115 14.50 -9.71 9.54
N PHE A 116 14.10 -8.88 10.51
CA PHE A 116 13.25 -9.35 11.61
C PHE A 116 11.90 -9.87 11.12
N THR A 117 11.28 -9.18 10.15
CA THR A 117 10.01 -9.60 9.55
C THR A 117 10.20 -10.84 8.67
N GLN A 118 11.34 -10.93 7.95
CA GLN A 118 11.71 -12.11 7.17
C GLN A 118 11.87 -13.35 8.07
N ARG A 119 12.49 -13.21 9.25
CA ARG A 119 12.59 -14.30 10.24
C ARG A 119 11.23 -14.68 10.80
N ALA A 120 10.36 -13.70 11.09
CA ALA A 120 8.99 -13.97 11.51
C ALA A 120 8.21 -14.79 10.46
N PHE A 121 8.37 -14.45 9.17
CA PHE A 121 7.82 -15.22 8.05
C PHE A 121 8.41 -16.62 7.98
N GLY A 122 9.74 -16.76 8.00
CA GLY A 122 10.44 -18.05 7.94
C GLY A 122 10.10 -18.98 9.10
N ASN A 123 9.86 -18.42 10.29
CA ASN A 123 9.43 -19.16 11.49
C ASN A 123 7.91 -19.39 11.56
N GLY A 124 7.16 -19.07 10.49
CA GLY A 124 5.71 -19.31 10.40
C GLY A 124 4.86 -18.47 11.33
N LYS A 125 5.39 -17.35 11.84
CA LYS A 125 4.63 -16.39 12.67
C LYS A 125 3.65 -15.55 11.84
N LEU A 126 4.02 -15.31 10.59
CA LEU A 126 3.31 -14.50 9.61
C LEU A 126 3.38 -15.20 8.25
N ASP A 127 2.39 -15.03 7.42
CA ASP A 127 2.52 -15.27 5.99
C ASP A 127 3.06 -14.02 5.27
N LEU A 128 3.34 -14.16 3.96
CA LEU A 128 3.95 -13.07 3.19
C LEU A 128 3.05 -11.84 3.07
N SER A 129 1.73 -12.03 2.92
CA SER A 129 0.79 -10.92 2.84
C SER A 129 0.66 -10.17 4.17
N GLN A 130 0.75 -10.87 5.30
CA GLN A 130 0.79 -10.26 6.64
C GLN A 130 2.11 -9.51 6.88
N ALA A 131 3.23 -10.08 6.41
CA ALA A 131 4.52 -9.41 6.46
C ALA A 131 4.48 -8.08 5.69
N GLU A 132 3.99 -8.07 4.44
CA GLU A 132 3.81 -6.83 3.66
C GLU A 132 2.89 -5.83 4.36
N ALA A 133 1.83 -6.31 5.00
CA ALA A 133 0.89 -5.46 5.73
C ALA A 133 1.52 -4.74 6.94
N ILE A 134 2.57 -5.29 7.57
CA ILE A 134 3.32 -4.60 8.63
C ILE A 134 3.96 -3.32 8.09
N ALA A 135 4.60 -3.39 6.92
CA ALA A 135 5.17 -2.20 6.28
C ALA A 135 4.07 -1.17 5.94
N ASP A 136 2.90 -1.65 5.49
CA ASP A 136 1.76 -0.80 5.17
C ASP A 136 1.17 -0.11 6.43
N VAL A 137 1.13 -0.79 7.57
CA VAL A 137 0.71 -0.18 8.86
C VAL A 137 1.67 0.93 9.26
N ILE A 138 2.98 0.69 9.14
CA ILE A 138 4.01 1.69 9.48
C ILE A 138 3.94 2.91 8.55
N ALA A 139 3.71 2.68 7.25
CA ALA A 139 3.62 3.74 6.23
C ALA A 139 2.25 4.44 6.18
N SER A 140 1.26 3.98 6.93
CA SER A 140 -0.10 4.50 6.84
C SER A 140 -0.19 5.97 7.28
N SER A 141 -0.72 6.82 6.40
CA SER A 141 -0.86 8.27 6.63
C SER A 141 -2.32 8.71 6.80
N SER A 142 -3.29 7.80 6.68
CA SER A 142 -4.70 8.09 6.84
C SER A 142 -5.41 7.03 7.68
N ARG A 143 -6.58 7.37 8.26
CA ARG A 143 -7.40 6.41 8.99
C ARG A 143 -7.83 5.22 8.11
N ALA A 144 -8.13 5.49 6.85
CA ALA A 144 -8.55 4.47 5.90
C ALA A 144 -7.40 3.50 5.58
N SER A 145 -6.21 4.02 5.26
CA SER A 145 -5.03 3.19 4.96
C SER A 145 -4.61 2.35 6.17
N HIS A 146 -4.58 2.95 7.36
CA HIS A 146 -4.29 2.22 8.60
C HIS A 146 -5.27 1.06 8.83
N ARG A 147 -6.59 1.29 8.65
CA ARG A 147 -7.60 0.25 8.88
C ARG A 147 -7.45 -0.92 7.90
N VAL A 148 -7.22 -0.64 6.62
CA VAL A 148 -7.01 -1.69 5.61
C VAL A 148 -5.76 -2.49 5.93
N ALA A 149 -4.63 -1.82 6.21
CA ALA A 149 -3.37 -2.47 6.57
C ALA A 149 -3.50 -3.33 7.84
N MET A 150 -4.19 -2.84 8.86
CA MET A 150 -4.46 -3.60 10.10
C MET A 150 -5.30 -4.85 9.85
N ASN A 151 -6.30 -4.79 8.97
CA ASN A 151 -7.11 -5.96 8.61
C ASN A 151 -6.29 -7.01 7.86
N GLN A 152 -5.42 -6.59 6.95
CA GLN A 152 -4.49 -7.48 6.25
C GLN A 152 -3.48 -8.09 7.23
N MET A 153 -2.87 -7.30 8.11
CA MET A 153 -1.93 -7.78 9.13
C MET A 153 -2.58 -8.81 10.08
N ARG A 154 -3.86 -8.65 10.41
CA ARG A 154 -4.63 -9.64 11.18
C ARG A 154 -5.01 -10.90 10.39
N GLY A 155 -4.57 -11.02 9.14
CA GLY A 155 -4.74 -12.20 8.31
C GLY A 155 -6.14 -12.38 7.69
N ALA A 156 -6.95 -11.33 7.58
CA ALA A 156 -8.26 -11.43 6.95
C ALA A 156 -8.12 -11.90 5.48
N PHE A 157 -7.17 -11.34 4.75
CA PHE A 157 -6.87 -11.70 3.37
C PHE A 157 -6.34 -13.14 3.26
N SER A 158 -5.38 -13.51 4.08
CA SER A 158 -4.80 -14.87 4.12
C SER A 158 -5.85 -15.94 4.38
N ARG A 159 -6.73 -15.72 5.36
CA ARG A 159 -7.85 -16.66 5.63
C ARG A 159 -8.76 -16.83 4.41
N ARG A 160 -9.05 -15.75 3.66
CA ARG A 160 -9.87 -15.82 2.46
C ARG A 160 -9.20 -16.65 1.37
N LEU A 161 -7.88 -16.44 1.13
CA LEU A 161 -7.11 -17.20 0.15
C LEU A 161 -6.97 -18.68 0.55
N THR A 162 -6.72 -18.97 1.81
CA THR A 162 -6.66 -20.35 2.33
C THR A 162 -7.99 -21.08 2.11
N SER A 163 -9.11 -20.42 2.35
CA SER A 163 -10.44 -21.00 2.09
C SER A 163 -10.65 -21.30 0.59
N LEU A 164 -10.25 -20.39 -0.31
CA LEU A 164 -10.34 -20.62 -1.75
C LEU A 164 -9.45 -21.79 -2.19
N ARG A 165 -8.21 -21.86 -1.69
CA ARG A 165 -7.30 -22.97 -2.01
C ARG A 165 -7.80 -24.32 -1.50
N ALA A 166 -8.42 -24.36 -0.31
CA ALA A 166 -9.06 -25.58 0.19
C ALA A 166 -10.20 -26.05 -0.72
N GLN A 167 -11.04 -25.14 -1.23
CA GLN A 167 -12.09 -25.46 -2.19
C GLN A 167 -11.53 -25.96 -3.52
N LEU A 168 -10.46 -25.34 -4.04
CA LEU A 168 -9.76 -25.78 -5.26
C LEU A 168 -9.12 -27.16 -5.07
N LEU A 169 -8.52 -27.43 -3.92
CA LEU A 169 -7.96 -28.74 -3.61
C LEU A 169 -9.04 -29.84 -3.60
N GLN A 170 -10.18 -29.55 -2.97
CA GLN A 170 -11.33 -30.46 -3.00
C GLN A 170 -11.81 -30.69 -4.43
N PHE A 171 -11.84 -29.65 -5.26
CA PHE A 171 -12.20 -29.74 -6.67
C PHE A 171 -11.25 -30.67 -7.44
N VAL A 172 -9.92 -30.49 -7.31
CA VAL A 172 -8.91 -31.35 -7.96
C VAL A 172 -9.10 -32.81 -7.52
N SER A 173 -9.29 -33.04 -6.22
CA SER A 173 -9.49 -34.41 -5.69
C SER A 173 -10.72 -35.09 -6.29
N LEU A 174 -11.81 -34.36 -6.55
CA LEU A 174 -13.00 -34.94 -7.19
C LEU A 174 -12.76 -35.31 -8.65
N ILE A 175 -11.99 -34.48 -9.39
CA ILE A 175 -11.63 -34.79 -10.79
C ILE A 175 -10.67 -35.96 -10.85
N GLU A 176 -9.68 -36.03 -9.98
CA GLU A 176 -8.72 -37.17 -9.94
C GLU A 176 -9.43 -38.49 -9.63
N LEU A 177 -10.40 -38.51 -8.72
CA LEU A 177 -11.24 -39.64 -8.47
C LEU A 177 -12.04 -40.08 -9.71
N GLU A 178 -12.60 -39.10 -10.47
CA GLU A 178 -13.33 -39.41 -11.72
C GLU A 178 -12.40 -40.01 -12.78
N LEU A 179 -11.14 -39.59 -12.85
CA LEU A 179 -10.14 -40.15 -13.78
C LEU A 179 -9.72 -41.54 -13.41
N ASP A 180 -9.44 -41.80 -12.13
CA ASP A 180 -9.00 -43.13 -11.63
C ASP A 180 -10.07 -44.20 -11.81
N PHE A 181 -11.35 -43.85 -11.74
CA PHE A 181 -12.48 -44.77 -11.89
C PHE A 181 -13.21 -44.65 -13.24
N SER A 182 -12.62 -43.94 -14.21
CA SER A 182 -13.22 -43.73 -15.54
C SER A 182 -13.49 -45.05 -16.30
N GLU A 183 -12.81 -46.15 -15.96
CA GLU A 183 -13.02 -47.48 -16.53
C GLU A 183 -14.28 -48.20 -15.98
N GLU A 184 -14.85 -47.70 -14.87
CA GLU A 184 -15.99 -48.39 -14.18
C GLU A 184 -17.35 -47.74 -14.47
N GLU A 185 -17.48 -46.79 -15.42
CA GLU A 185 -18.70 -46.03 -15.75
C GLU A 185 -19.36 -45.30 -14.56
N VAL A 186 -18.63 -45.00 -13.51
CA VAL A 186 -19.13 -44.30 -12.31
C VAL A 186 -18.84 -42.81 -12.40
N ASN A 187 -19.87 -42.01 -12.60
CA ASN A 187 -19.77 -40.53 -12.49
C ASN A 187 -19.69 -40.14 -11.02
N PHE A 188 -18.49 -39.95 -10.48
CA PHE A 188 -18.28 -39.50 -9.10
C PHE A 188 -18.55 -38.04 -8.88
N ALA A 189 -18.42 -37.19 -9.89
CA ALA A 189 -18.67 -35.79 -9.81
C ALA A 189 -19.73 -35.35 -10.81
N ASP A 190 -20.78 -34.71 -10.32
CA ASP A 190 -21.74 -34.00 -11.16
C ASP A 190 -21.04 -32.77 -11.76
N ARG A 191 -20.79 -32.79 -13.07
CA ARG A 191 -20.13 -31.70 -13.79
C ARG A 191 -20.80 -30.35 -13.54
N GLY A 192 -22.14 -30.34 -13.35
CA GLY A 192 -22.86 -29.13 -12.99
C GLY A 192 -22.39 -28.55 -11.66
N LYS A 193 -22.21 -29.38 -10.65
CA LYS A 193 -21.72 -28.96 -9.33
C LYS A 193 -20.27 -28.48 -9.38
N LEU A 194 -19.42 -29.09 -10.23
CA LEU A 194 -18.05 -28.63 -10.44
C LEU A 194 -18.01 -27.25 -11.10
N ILE A 195 -18.86 -27.03 -12.11
CA ILE A 195 -19.00 -25.72 -12.77
C ILE A 195 -19.50 -24.67 -11.79
N ASP A 196 -20.50 -24.98 -10.98
CA ASP A 196 -21.05 -24.05 -9.97
C ASP A 196 -19.97 -23.68 -8.94
N LEU A 197 -19.20 -24.66 -8.45
CA LEU A 197 -18.10 -24.42 -7.51
C LEU A 197 -17.01 -23.56 -8.14
N ALA A 198 -16.56 -23.87 -9.36
CA ALA A 198 -15.56 -23.09 -10.07
C ALA A 198 -16.03 -21.66 -10.36
N THR A 199 -17.29 -21.49 -10.73
CA THR A 199 -17.90 -20.18 -11.00
C THR A 199 -17.98 -19.35 -9.71
N GLY A 200 -18.32 -19.97 -8.58
CA GLY A 200 -18.29 -19.33 -7.26
C GLY A 200 -16.90 -18.85 -6.88
N ILE A 201 -15.88 -19.68 -7.06
CA ILE A 201 -14.47 -19.33 -6.80
C ILE A 201 -14.02 -18.20 -7.73
N LYS A 202 -14.31 -18.30 -9.04
CA LYS A 202 -14.02 -17.26 -10.02
C LYS A 202 -14.60 -15.91 -9.60
N SER A 203 -15.87 -15.87 -9.20
CA SER A 203 -16.52 -14.64 -8.74
C SER A 203 -15.80 -13.99 -7.56
N VAL A 204 -15.34 -14.78 -6.60
CA VAL A 204 -14.59 -14.27 -5.46
C VAL A 204 -13.21 -13.74 -5.87
N ILE A 205 -12.49 -14.46 -6.75
CA ILE A 205 -11.16 -14.03 -7.22
C ILE A 205 -11.27 -12.67 -7.95
N TYR A 206 -12.23 -12.52 -8.87
CA TYR A 206 -12.42 -11.25 -9.58
C TYR A 206 -12.91 -10.13 -8.66
N SER A 207 -13.80 -10.40 -7.71
CA SER A 207 -14.21 -9.40 -6.70
C SER A 207 -13.03 -8.89 -5.88
N LEU A 208 -12.07 -9.76 -5.52
CA LEU A 208 -10.83 -9.36 -4.86
C LEU A 208 -9.95 -8.54 -5.79
N ALA A 209 -9.78 -8.95 -7.05
CA ALA A 209 -8.99 -8.22 -8.04
C ALA A 209 -9.58 -6.83 -8.31
N ASP A 210 -10.90 -6.72 -8.48
CA ASP A 210 -11.60 -5.46 -8.73
C ASP A 210 -11.46 -4.47 -7.56
N SER A 211 -11.28 -4.97 -6.33
CA SER A 211 -11.05 -4.12 -5.16
C SER A 211 -9.71 -3.37 -5.19
N TYR A 212 -8.77 -3.79 -6.05
CA TYR A 212 -7.41 -3.23 -6.10
C TYR A 212 -7.39 -1.74 -6.43
N SER A 213 -8.21 -1.28 -7.36
CA SER A 213 -8.25 0.15 -7.74
C SER A 213 -8.55 1.04 -6.52
N ALA A 214 -9.58 0.67 -5.75
CA ALA A 214 -9.94 1.37 -4.53
C ALA A 214 -8.87 1.19 -3.42
N GLY A 215 -8.34 -0.02 -3.27
CA GLY A 215 -7.30 -0.32 -2.28
C GLY A 215 -6.00 0.43 -2.54
N ASN A 216 -5.58 0.51 -3.79
CA ASN A 216 -4.42 1.29 -4.20
C ASN A 216 -4.61 2.79 -3.92
N ALA A 217 -5.82 3.33 -4.21
CA ALA A 217 -6.16 4.70 -3.89
C ALA A 217 -6.18 4.98 -2.37
N ILE A 218 -6.65 4.02 -1.56
CA ILE A 218 -6.62 4.13 -0.10
C ILE A 218 -5.18 4.12 0.43
N LYS A 219 -4.31 3.26 -0.11
CA LYS A 219 -2.92 3.09 0.34
C LYS A 219 -2.03 4.23 -0.12
N ASN A 220 -2.02 4.52 -1.42
CA ASN A 220 -1.07 5.44 -2.07
C ASN A 220 -1.64 6.83 -2.33
N GLY A 221 -2.89 7.06 -1.96
CA GLY A 221 -3.63 8.27 -2.28
C GLY A 221 -4.34 8.20 -3.63
N LEU A 222 -5.52 8.80 -3.70
CA LEU A 222 -6.30 8.91 -4.93
C LEU A 222 -5.57 9.86 -5.89
N PRO A 223 -5.20 9.42 -7.09
CA PRO A 223 -4.45 10.25 -8.04
C PRO A 223 -5.35 11.34 -8.64
N VAL A 224 -4.93 12.60 -8.45
CA VAL A 224 -5.63 13.79 -8.90
C VAL A 224 -4.77 14.56 -9.90
N ALA A 225 -5.28 14.81 -11.09
CA ALA A 225 -4.64 15.72 -12.05
C ALA A 225 -5.30 17.10 -11.98
N ILE A 226 -4.47 18.16 -11.97
CA ILE A 226 -4.94 19.55 -12.11
C ILE A 226 -4.58 20.01 -13.52
N VAL A 227 -5.60 20.29 -14.33
CA VAL A 227 -5.44 20.76 -15.71
C VAL A 227 -6.16 22.08 -15.93
N GLY A 228 -5.76 22.81 -16.96
CA GLY A 228 -6.33 24.11 -17.30
C GLY A 228 -5.33 24.95 -18.06
N GLN A 229 -5.78 26.02 -18.69
CA GLN A 229 -4.93 26.92 -19.49
C GLN A 229 -3.86 27.62 -18.65
N THR A 230 -2.93 28.27 -19.33
CA THR A 230 -1.89 29.09 -18.67
C THR A 230 -2.57 30.22 -17.91
N ASN A 231 -2.12 30.48 -16.67
CA ASN A 231 -2.70 31.50 -15.79
C ASN A 231 -4.13 31.28 -15.27
N ALA A 232 -4.77 30.11 -15.51
CA ALA A 232 -6.06 29.80 -14.93
C ALA A 232 -6.03 29.72 -13.38
N GLY A 233 -4.85 29.74 -12.77
CA GLY A 233 -4.67 29.75 -11.32
C GLY A 233 -4.43 28.38 -10.70
N LYS A 234 -3.94 27.40 -11.47
CA LYS A 234 -3.63 26.03 -11.01
C LYS A 234 -2.70 25.98 -9.79
N SER A 235 -1.59 26.75 -9.85
CA SER A 235 -0.62 26.82 -8.73
C SER A 235 -1.21 27.46 -7.49
N THR A 236 -2.03 28.50 -7.67
CA THR A 236 -2.72 29.18 -6.57
C THR A 236 -3.74 28.23 -5.93
N LEU A 237 -4.50 27.50 -6.75
CA LEU A 237 -5.48 26.51 -6.29
C LEU A 237 -4.80 25.37 -5.52
N LEU A 238 -3.72 24.81 -6.07
CA LEU A 238 -2.94 23.75 -5.40
C LEU A 238 -2.40 24.25 -4.05
N ASN A 239 -1.81 25.45 -4.01
CA ASN A 239 -1.29 26.02 -2.77
C ASN A 239 -2.42 26.28 -1.74
N ALA A 240 -3.60 26.73 -2.20
CA ALA A 240 -4.76 26.93 -1.33
C ALA A 240 -5.32 25.60 -0.79
N LEU A 241 -5.28 24.52 -1.59
CA LEU A 241 -5.66 23.17 -1.16
C LEU A 241 -4.65 22.59 -0.17
N LEU A 242 -3.36 22.79 -0.41
CA LEU A 242 -2.30 22.29 0.46
C LEU A 242 -2.25 23.02 1.81
N GLY A 243 -2.68 24.31 1.87
CA GLY A 243 -2.80 25.11 3.08
C GLY A 243 -1.61 25.04 4.02
N ASP A 244 -1.88 25.23 5.32
CA ASP A 244 -0.89 25.07 6.40
C ASP A 244 -0.64 23.57 6.77
N ASP A 245 -1.36 22.62 6.20
CA ASP A 245 -1.22 21.18 6.44
C ASP A 245 0.08 20.56 5.87
N ARG A 246 0.94 21.37 5.26
CA ARG A 246 2.33 20.96 4.92
C ARG A 246 3.14 20.42 6.10
N ALA A 247 2.68 20.64 7.32
CA ALA A 247 3.42 20.31 8.53
C ALA A 247 3.38 18.81 8.93
N LEU A 248 2.60 17.95 8.26
CA LEU A 248 2.44 16.53 8.64
C LEU A 248 3.05 15.53 7.66
N VAL A 249 3.60 15.95 6.53
CA VAL A 249 4.34 15.04 5.65
C VAL A 249 5.80 15.03 6.10
N SER A 250 6.20 13.96 6.78
CA SER A 250 7.58 13.74 7.20
C SER A 250 8.52 13.82 6.00
N ASP A 251 9.57 14.66 6.10
CA ASP A 251 10.77 14.61 5.28
C ASP A 251 11.48 13.25 5.44
N ILE A 252 10.91 12.18 4.93
CA ILE A 252 11.64 10.92 4.75
C ILE A 252 12.51 11.12 3.49
N LYS A 253 13.65 11.79 3.69
CA LYS A 253 14.74 11.78 2.73
C LYS A 253 15.29 10.36 2.63
N GLY A 254 14.93 9.64 1.56
CA GLY A 254 15.54 8.31 1.38
C GLY A 254 14.99 7.43 0.27
N THR A 255 14.08 7.87 -0.57
CA THR A 255 13.71 7.10 -1.77
C THR A 255 13.87 7.95 -3.01
N THR A 256 14.88 7.61 -3.82
CA THR A 256 15.10 7.83 -5.27
C THR A 256 14.35 8.99 -5.96
N ARG A 257 15.10 9.78 -6.68
CA ARG A 257 14.85 10.79 -7.72
C ARG A 257 13.58 10.61 -8.60
N ASP A 258 12.40 10.43 -8.04
CA ASP A 258 11.17 10.40 -8.81
C ASP A 258 10.21 11.46 -8.29
N VAL A 259 9.81 12.35 -9.20
CA VAL A 259 8.71 13.31 -9.23
C VAL A 259 8.17 13.71 -7.84
N ILE A 260 8.38 14.98 -7.46
CA ILE A 260 7.79 15.57 -6.24
C ILE A 260 6.27 15.63 -6.46
N GLU A 261 5.56 14.66 -5.91
CA GLU A 261 4.09 14.63 -5.86
C GLU A 261 3.64 15.20 -4.51
N ASP A 262 2.69 16.13 -4.56
CA ASP A 262 2.11 16.70 -3.34
C ASP A 262 0.92 15.86 -2.89
N THR A 263 0.81 15.62 -1.59
CA THR A 263 -0.30 14.87 -1.00
C THR A 263 -1.05 15.71 0.03
N ILE A 264 -2.36 15.48 0.14
CA ILE A 264 -3.23 16.09 1.16
C ILE A 264 -4.23 15.05 1.67
N THR A 265 -4.59 15.14 2.95
CA THR A 265 -5.65 14.32 3.53
C THR A 265 -6.91 15.16 3.70
N LEU A 266 -7.97 14.85 2.92
CA LEU A 266 -9.28 15.48 3.02
C LEU A 266 -10.32 14.45 3.45
N GLY A 267 -11.07 14.74 4.51
CA GLY A 267 -12.12 13.83 5.00
C GLY A 267 -11.62 12.43 5.38
N GLY A 268 -10.34 12.29 5.77
CA GLY A 268 -9.72 11.00 6.09
C GLY A 268 -9.26 10.18 4.88
N THR A 269 -9.37 10.72 3.66
CA THR A 269 -8.87 10.16 2.41
C THR A 269 -7.62 10.89 1.97
N LEU A 270 -6.59 10.16 1.58
CA LEU A 270 -5.37 10.70 1.02
C LEU A 270 -5.56 10.99 -0.47
N PHE A 271 -5.23 12.19 -0.91
CA PHE A 271 -5.20 12.61 -2.31
C PHE A 271 -3.77 12.89 -2.72
N ARG A 272 -3.39 12.44 -3.90
CA ARG A 272 -2.06 12.60 -4.47
C ARG A 272 -2.15 13.38 -5.76
N PHE A 273 -1.65 14.61 -5.74
CA PHE A 273 -1.62 15.48 -6.91
C PHE A 273 -0.45 15.10 -7.82
N ILE A 274 -0.77 14.74 -9.06
CA ILE A 274 0.21 14.25 -10.02
C ILE A 274 0.80 15.45 -10.79
N ASP A 275 2.15 15.47 -10.95
CA ASP A 275 2.90 16.47 -11.73
C ASP A 275 2.79 17.91 -11.21
N THR A 276 2.94 18.08 -9.92
CA THR A 276 2.96 19.41 -9.31
C THR A 276 4.18 20.23 -9.70
N ALA A 277 5.27 19.60 -10.19
CA ALA A 277 6.47 20.30 -10.66
C ALA A 277 6.18 21.18 -11.88
N GLY A 278 5.45 20.69 -12.88
CA GLY A 278 5.03 21.49 -14.05
C GLY A 278 4.07 22.64 -13.70
N ILE A 279 3.34 22.49 -12.59
CA ILE A 279 2.44 23.54 -12.07
C ILE A 279 3.22 24.62 -11.33
N ARG A 280 4.33 24.28 -10.65
CA ARG A 280 5.16 25.20 -9.86
C ARG A 280 6.19 26.00 -10.70
N GLU A 281 6.67 25.42 -11.79
CA GLU A 281 7.73 25.99 -12.65
C GLU A 281 7.18 26.85 -13.80
N SER A 282 5.90 27.16 -13.87
CA SER A 282 5.28 27.96 -14.94
C SER A 282 5.68 29.46 -14.88
N GLY A 283 6.98 29.65 -15.07
CA GLY A 283 7.61 30.92 -15.47
C GLY A 283 8.21 30.74 -16.86
N ASP A 284 7.46 31.17 -17.86
CA ASP A 284 7.93 31.59 -19.20
C ASP A 284 8.96 30.82 -20.00
N VAL A 285 8.99 29.54 -20.26
CA VAL A 285 9.81 29.09 -21.45
C VAL A 285 9.60 27.66 -21.97
N ILE A 286 8.65 26.85 -21.67
CA ILE A 286 8.48 25.58 -22.39
C ILE A 286 7.00 25.19 -22.56
N GLU A 287 6.29 25.92 -23.40
CA GLU A 287 4.83 25.76 -23.56
C GLU A 287 4.39 24.47 -24.28
N ASN A 288 5.15 23.96 -25.26
CA ASN A 288 4.75 22.80 -26.06
C ASN A 288 5.14 21.43 -25.47
N MET A 289 6.19 21.35 -24.64
CA MET A 289 6.56 20.10 -23.97
C MET A 289 5.75 19.86 -22.67
N GLY A 290 5.17 20.92 -22.09
CA GLY A 290 4.33 20.83 -20.89
C GLY A 290 2.96 20.21 -21.16
N ILE A 291 2.36 20.48 -22.31
CA ILE A 291 1.01 20.02 -22.67
C ILE A 291 0.98 18.49 -22.86
N GLU A 292 1.95 17.91 -23.58
CA GLU A 292 2.01 16.45 -23.78
C GLU A 292 2.27 15.70 -22.46
N ARG A 293 3.10 16.24 -21.57
CA ARG A 293 3.32 15.67 -20.22
C ARG A 293 2.06 15.74 -19.37
N SER A 294 1.36 16.86 -19.37
CA SER A 294 0.09 17.02 -18.64
C SER A 294 -0.98 16.05 -19.15
N PHE A 295 -1.04 15.79 -20.45
CA PHE A 295 -1.98 14.81 -21.00
C PHE A 295 -1.65 13.36 -20.60
N LYS A 296 -0.36 13.01 -20.57
CA LYS A 296 0.05 11.67 -20.09
C LYS A 296 -0.32 11.43 -18.62
N LYS A 297 -0.28 12.48 -17.82
CA LYS A 297 -0.68 12.43 -16.42
C LYS A 297 -2.19 12.38 -16.21
N LEU A 298 -2.97 12.96 -17.12
CA LEU A 298 -4.42 12.75 -17.15
C LEU A 298 -4.78 11.26 -17.23
N ASP A 299 -4.01 10.47 -17.98
CA ASP A 299 -4.31 9.05 -18.16
C ASP A 299 -4.15 8.24 -16.85
N GLU A 300 -3.26 8.70 -15.94
CA GLU A 300 -3.02 8.10 -14.63
C GLU A 300 -4.03 8.55 -13.56
N ALA A 301 -4.74 9.68 -13.76
CA ALA A 301 -5.65 10.26 -12.79
C ALA A 301 -6.99 9.53 -12.70
N GLN A 302 -7.55 9.43 -11.50
CA GLN A 302 -8.93 8.98 -11.25
C GLN A 302 -9.88 10.18 -11.07
N LEU A 303 -9.38 11.30 -10.57
CA LEU A 303 -10.09 12.56 -10.45
C LEU A 303 -9.34 13.64 -11.23
N VAL A 304 -10.05 14.39 -12.05
CA VAL A 304 -9.51 15.51 -12.83
C VAL A 304 -10.11 16.80 -12.31
N LEU A 305 -9.26 17.74 -11.87
CA LEU A 305 -9.64 19.10 -11.55
C LEU A 305 -9.35 19.97 -12.79
N TRP A 306 -10.37 20.30 -13.55
CA TRP A 306 -10.24 21.22 -14.67
C TRP A 306 -10.45 22.66 -14.20
N VAL A 307 -9.36 23.42 -14.09
CA VAL A 307 -9.37 24.81 -13.63
C VAL A 307 -9.62 25.73 -14.82
N VAL A 308 -10.67 26.53 -14.73
CA VAL A 308 -11.13 27.45 -15.77
C VAL A 308 -11.10 28.89 -15.22
N ASP A 309 -10.51 29.81 -15.98
CA ASP A 309 -10.62 31.23 -15.74
C ASP A 309 -11.77 31.81 -16.59
N PRO A 310 -12.84 32.34 -15.99
CA PRO A 310 -13.97 32.86 -16.77
C PRO A 310 -13.61 34.02 -17.71
N SER A 311 -12.46 34.70 -17.49
CA SER A 311 -11.98 35.77 -18.35
C SER A 311 -11.38 35.30 -19.69
N GLU A 312 -11.12 33.99 -19.87
CA GLU A 312 -10.47 33.45 -21.08
C GLU A 312 -11.39 33.43 -22.31
N GLY A 313 -12.67 33.66 -22.17
CA GLY A 313 -13.61 33.62 -23.29
C GLY A 313 -14.12 32.22 -23.66
N ALA A 314 -15.35 32.18 -24.17
CA ALA A 314 -16.08 30.95 -24.43
C ALA A 314 -15.41 30.05 -25.49
N ASP A 315 -14.82 30.62 -26.55
CA ASP A 315 -14.22 29.87 -27.64
C ASP A 315 -12.93 29.17 -27.22
N GLU A 316 -12.13 29.83 -26.38
CA GLU A 316 -10.88 29.24 -25.85
C GLU A 316 -11.18 28.09 -24.90
N ILE A 317 -12.18 28.24 -24.02
CA ILE A 317 -12.65 27.20 -23.12
C ILE A 317 -13.19 26.00 -23.90
N ALA A 318 -13.98 26.25 -24.95
CA ALA A 318 -14.51 25.19 -25.83
C ALA A 318 -13.37 24.46 -26.59
N THR A 319 -12.35 25.17 -27.04
CA THR A 319 -11.20 24.55 -27.71
C THR A 319 -10.40 23.66 -26.76
N PHE A 320 -10.15 24.13 -25.54
CA PHE A 320 -9.43 23.35 -24.54
C PHE A 320 -10.24 22.12 -24.07
N SER A 321 -11.57 22.26 -23.94
CA SER A 321 -12.46 21.15 -23.56
C SER A 321 -12.37 19.97 -24.54
N GLN A 322 -12.29 20.24 -25.84
CA GLN A 322 -12.14 19.21 -26.89
C GLN A 322 -10.85 18.40 -26.75
N GLN A 323 -9.82 18.95 -26.12
CA GLN A 323 -8.55 18.26 -25.89
C GLN A 323 -8.56 17.37 -24.65
N ILE A 324 -9.27 17.78 -23.59
CA ILE A 324 -9.25 17.07 -22.28
C ILE A 324 -10.41 16.08 -22.11
N LEU A 325 -11.62 16.41 -22.57
CA LEU A 325 -12.81 15.60 -22.32
C LEU A 325 -12.71 14.16 -22.85
N PRO A 326 -12.14 13.89 -24.03
CA PRO A 326 -11.96 12.51 -24.49
C PRO A 326 -11.07 11.66 -23.57
N ARG A 327 -10.17 12.32 -22.79
CA ARG A 327 -9.28 11.65 -21.82
C ARG A 327 -9.89 11.53 -20.43
N CYS A 328 -11.07 12.14 -20.21
CA CYS A 328 -11.83 12.05 -18.99
C CYS A 328 -12.88 10.93 -19.01
N GLU A 329 -13.03 10.19 -20.11
CA GLU A 329 -13.92 9.04 -20.14
C GLU A 329 -13.56 8.00 -19.07
N GLY A 330 -14.56 7.57 -18.29
CA GLY A 330 -14.39 6.65 -17.16
C GLY A 330 -13.72 7.27 -15.94
N LYS A 331 -13.47 8.59 -15.92
CA LYS A 331 -12.91 9.33 -14.80
C LYS A 331 -13.92 10.30 -14.22
N LYS A 332 -13.65 10.80 -13.02
CA LYS A 332 -14.43 11.84 -12.38
C LYS A 332 -13.86 13.20 -12.73
N LEU A 333 -14.71 14.12 -13.18
CA LEU A 333 -14.32 15.47 -13.60
C LEU A 333 -14.92 16.53 -12.69
N LEU A 334 -14.09 17.29 -12.00
CA LEU A 334 -14.50 18.47 -11.25
C LEU A 334 -14.04 19.72 -11.98
N VAL A 335 -14.98 20.45 -12.57
CA VAL A 335 -14.70 21.73 -13.20
C VAL A 335 -14.66 22.82 -12.15
N VAL A 336 -13.51 23.45 -12.00
CA VAL A 336 -13.25 24.50 -11.01
C VAL A 336 -13.20 25.84 -11.71
N VAL A 337 -14.31 26.57 -11.73
CA VAL A 337 -14.36 27.94 -12.23
C VAL A 337 -13.72 28.85 -11.18
N ASN A 338 -12.49 29.25 -11.46
CA ASN A 338 -11.66 30.02 -10.54
C ASN A 338 -11.76 31.54 -10.80
N LYS A 339 -11.18 32.35 -9.94
CA LYS A 339 -11.14 33.85 -10.06
C LYS A 339 -12.52 34.51 -10.09
N ILE A 340 -13.49 33.99 -9.36
CA ILE A 340 -14.83 34.57 -9.26
C ILE A 340 -14.82 35.98 -8.62
N ASP A 341 -13.74 36.33 -7.95
CA ASP A 341 -13.47 37.66 -7.39
C ASP A 341 -13.24 38.75 -8.45
N THR A 342 -12.83 38.36 -9.67
CA THR A 342 -12.49 39.29 -10.76
C THR A 342 -13.53 39.31 -11.89
N THR A 343 -14.54 38.43 -11.86
CA THR A 343 -15.53 38.30 -12.94
C THR A 343 -16.97 38.45 -12.42
N ASP A 344 -17.83 39.04 -13.26
CA ASP A 344 -19.23 39.20 -12.93
C ASP A 344 -20.03 37.90 -13.09
N GLN A 345 -21.20 37.86 -12.50
CA GLN A 345 -22.06 36.67 -12.49
C GLN A 345 -22.57 36.31 -13.89
N ALA A 346 -22.69 37.26 -14.80
CA ALA A 346 -23.15 37.01 -16.16
C ALA A 346 -22.09 36.22 -16.95
N THR A 347 -20.83 36.62 -16.85
CA THR A 347 -19.68 35.94 -17.44
C THR A 347 -19.53 34.51 -16.87
N GLN A 348 -19.66 34.33 -15.54
CA GLN A 348 -19.60 33.03 -14.90
C GLN A 348 -20.71 32.08 -15.42
N THR A 349 -21.94 32.61 -15.60
CA THR A 349 -23.07 31.84 -16.10
C THR A 349 -22.89 31.41 -17.57
N GLU A 350 -22.35 32.32 -18.41
CA GLU A 350 -22.06 31.99 -19.80
C GLU A 350 -21.00 30.88 -19.93
N VAL A 351 -19.91 31.01 -19.15
CA VAL A 351 -18.85 29.98 -19.10
C VAL A 351 -19.43 28.62 -18.65
N ALA A 352 -20.26 28.61 -17.61
CA ALA A 352 -20.90 27.38 -17.17
C ALA A 352 -21.75 26.72 -18.28
N ARG A 353 -22.52 27.54 -19.01
CA ARG A 353 -23.32 27.06 -20.14
C ARG A 353 -22.47 26.43 -21.25
N VAL A 354 -21.34 27.06 -21.58
CA VAL A 354 -20.39 26.54 -22.57
C VAL A 354 -19.80 25.20 -22.11
N ILE A 355 -19.40 25.11 -20.84
CA ILE A 355 -18.83 23.89 -20.26
C ILE A 355 -19.88 22.74 -20.27
N GLU A 356 -21.09 23.01 -19.82
CA GLU A 356 -22.19 22.03 -19.79
C GLU A 356 -22.54 21.48 -21.19
N GLN A 357 -22.46 22.32 -22.22
CA GLN A 357 -22.69 21.90 -23.60
C GLN A 357 -21.58 21.00 -24.17
N GLN A 358 -20.38 21.03 -23.61
CA GLN A 358 -19.25 20.23 -24.07
C GLN A 358 -19.14 18.88 -23.32
N ILE A 359 -19.64 18.81 -22.09
CA ILE A 359 -19.59 17.58 -21.27
C ILE A 359 -20.61 16.57 -21.82
N SER A 360 -20.13 15.39 -22.20
CA SER A 360 -21.00 14.29 -22.62
C SER A 360 -21.58 13.53 -21.43
N ASP A 361 -22.70 12.84 -21.62
CA ASP A 361 -23.38 12.02 -20.61
C ASP A 361 -22.50 10.89 -20.05
N ASN A 362 -21.40 10.56 -20.73
CA ASN A 362 -20.46 9.50 -20.32
C ASN A 362 -19.41 9.97 -19.29
N VAL A 363 -19.37 11.27 -18.92
CA VAL A 363 -18.44 11.83 -17.96
C VAL A 363 -19.18 12.26 -16.70
N GLU A 364 -18.85 11.64 -15.56
CA GLU A 364 -19.34 12.09 -14.25
C GLU A 364 -18.70 13.44 -13.89
N ALA A 365 -19.41 14.52 -14.15
CA ALA A 365 -18.89 15.89 -13.97
C ALA A 365 -19.69 16.71 -12.95
N GLN A 366 -18.99 17.57 -12.22
CA GLN A 366 -19.55 18.58 -11.33
C GLN A 366 -18.81 19.90 -11.53
N THR A 367 -19.54 21.03 -11.50
CA THR A 367 -18.94 22.38 -11.59
C THR A 367 -18.99 23.06 -10.24
N ILE A 368 -17.90 23.73 -9.86
CA ILE A 368 -17.80 24.54 -8.64
C ILE A 368 -17.12 25.89 -8.93
N TYR A 369 -17.53 26.91 -8.21
CA TYR A 369 -17.06 28.28 -8.38
C TYR A 369 -16.22 28.69 -7.18
N VAL A 370 -14.96 29.14 -7.39
CA VAL A 370 -14.03 29.47 -6.31
C VAL A 370 -13.22 30.75 -6.61
N SER A 371 -12.74 31.40 -5.57
CA SER A 371 -11.55 32.27 -5.66
C SER A 371 -10.45 31.62 -4.82
N ALA A 372 -9.51 30.99 -5.50
CA ALA A 372 -8.36 30.35 -4.83
C ALA A 372 -7.45 31.39 -4.16
N ARG A 373 -7.46 32.67 -4.67
CA ARG A 373 -6.69 33.76 -4.12
C ARG A 373 -7.27 34.25 -2.79
N ASP A 374 -8.59 34.46 -2.74
CA ASP A 374 -9.27 35.06 -1.59
C ASP A 374 -9.86 34.00 -0.65
N GLY A 375 -9.70 32.71 -0.97
CA GLY A 375 -10.20 31.57 -0.17
C GLY A 375 -11.72 31.36 -0.26
N GLN A 376 -12.40 32.02 -1.22
CA GLN A 376 -13.85 31.86 -1.35
C GLN A 376 -14.23 30.48 -1.86
N ASN A 377 -15.20 29.85 -1.21
CA ASN A 377 -15.74 28.53 -1.54
C ASN A 377 -14.73 27.37 -1.50
N MET A 378 -13.55 27.53 -0.89
CA MET A 378 -12.56 26.45 -0.80
C MET A 378 -13.06 25.26 0.02
N GLU A 379 -13.84 25.50 1.09
CA GLU A 379 -14.47 24.39 1.85
C GLU A 379 -15.47 23.63 0.99
N ALA A 380 -16.27 24.31 0.16
CA ALA A 380 -17.19 23.66 -0.77
C ALA A 380 -16.43 22.82 -1.83
N LEU A 381 -15.26 23.32 -2.29
CA LEU A 381 -14.36 22.55 -3.17
C LEU A 381 -13.84 21.30 -2.48
N ASN A 382 -13.38 21.40 -1.24
CA ASN A 382 -12.91 20.25 -0.45
C ASN A 382 -14.02 19.18 -0.31
N GLN A 383 -15.25 19.60 0.00
CA GLN A 383 -16.40 18.70 0.09
C GLN A 383 -16.75 18.05 -1.26
N ALA A 384 -16.67 18.79 -2.36
CA ALA A 384 -16.87 18.27 -3.70
C ALA A 384 -15.81 17.23 -4.07
N ILE A 385 -14.53 17.47 -3.78
CA ILE A 385 -13.41 16.53 -3.96
C ILE A 385 -13.67 15.24 -3.17
N ILE A 386 -14.02 15.37 -1.88
CA ILE A 386 -14.32 14.21 -1.01
C ILE A 386 -15.51 13.41 -1.56
N LYS A 387 -16.59 14.08 -1.97
CA LYS A 387 -17.78 13.43 -2.51
C LYS A 387 -17.49 12.70 -3.82
N MET A 388 -16.73 13.32 -4.72
CA MET A 388 -16.36 12.69 -5.99
C MET A 388 -15.34 11.56 -5.79
N ALA A 389 -14.48 11.64 -4.78
CA ALA A 389 -13.56 10.55 -4.47
C ALA A 389 -14.27 9.24 -4.13
N ALA A 390 -15.48 9.30 -3.58
CA ALA A 390 -16.37 8.21 -3.13
C ALA A 390 -15.72 6.81 -3.16
N LEU A 391 -14.66 6.63 -2.34
CA LEU A 391 -14.08 5.31 -2.14
C LEU A 391 -15.12 4.45 -1.42
N PRO A 392 -15.21 3.14 -1.72
CA PRO A 392 -16.09 2.24 -0.99
C PRO A 392 -15.89 2.45 0.50
N SER A 393 -16.98 2.69 1.23
CA SER A 393 -16.86 2.87 2.68
C SER A 393 -16.23 1.60 3.24
N VAL A 394 -15.02 1.71 3.81
CA VAL A 394 -14.35 0.64 4.56
C VAL A 394 -15.09 0.43 5.89
N ALA A 395 -16.42 0.64 5.90
CA ALA A 395 -17.26 0.56 7.11
C ALA A 395 -17.33 -0.88 7.63
N ASP A 396 -17.13 -1.86 6.78
CA ASP A 396 -17.17 -3.27 7.16
C ASP A 396 -15.79 -3.71 7.63
N ASP A 397 -15.67 -4.08 8.91
CA ASP A 397 -14.40 -4.54 9.50
C ASP A 397 -13.91 -5.86 8.88
N GLU A 398 -14.77 -6.56 8.14
CA GLU A 398 -14.45 -7.81 7.45
C GLU A 398 -14.14 -7.62 5.95
N ALA A 399 -14.30 -6.42 5.39
CA ALA A 399 -14.04 -6.18 3.98
C ALA A 399 -12.55 -6.41 3.64
N VAL A 400 -12.30 -7.40 2.80
CA VAL A 400 -10.96 -7.69 2.27
C VAL A 400 -10.74 -6.85 1.02
N ILE A 401 -9.80 -5.90 1.10
CA ILE A 401 -9.45 -4.99 0.00
C ILE A 401 -7.98 -5.25 -0.39
N VAL A 402 -7.73 -5.47 -1.67
CA VAL A 402 -6.38 -5.67 -2.21
C VAL A 402 -5.71 -4.32 -2.43
N THR A 403 -4.52 -4.13 -1.85
CA THR A 403 -3.75 -2.87 -1.92
C THR A 403 -2.43 -2.99 -2.65
N ASN A 404 -1.96 -4.22 -2.90
CA ASN A 404 -0.66 -4.50 -3.47
C ASN A 404 -0.80 -4.96 -4.93
N ALA A 405 -0.03 -4.36 -5.85
CA ALA A 405 -0.02 -4.73 -7.27
C ALA A 405 0.36 -6.20 -7.49
N ARG A 406 1.32 -6.74 -6.73
CA ARG A 406 1.70 -8.16 -6.78
C ARG A 406 0.51 -9.08 -6.51
N HIS A 407 -0.30 -8.75 -5.50
CA HIS A 407 -1.51 -9.53 -5.18
C HIS A 407 -2.55 -9.44 -6.29
N TYR A 408 -2.74 -8.24 -6.86
CA TYR A 408 -3.63 -8.02 -7.99
C TYR A 408 -3.23 -8.85 -9.20
N GLU A 409 -1.95 -8.81 -9.60
CA GLU A 409 -1.44 -9.60 -10.74
C GLU A 409 -1.62 -11.10 -10.52
N ALA A 410 -1.33 -11.61 -9.32
CA ALA A 410 -1.54 -13.01 -8.99
C ALA A 410 -3.02 -13.40 -9.03
N LEU A 411 -3.93 -12.54 -8.54
CA LEU A 411 -5.37 -12.77 -8.62
C LEU A 411 -5.89 -12.77 -10.06
N VAL A 412 -5.41 -11.87 -10.92
CA VAL A 412 -5.78 -11.85 -12.34
C VAL A 412 -5.37 -13.16 -13.02
N ARG A 413 -4.12 -13.61 -12.84
CA ARG A 413 -3.64 -14.88 -13.38
C ARG A 413 -4.42 -16.08 -12.84
N ALA A 414 -4.74 -16.08 -11.55
CA ALA A 414 -5.59 -17.11 -10.94
C ALA A 414 -7.01 -17.09 -11.55
N GLY A 415 -7.57 -15.91 -11.83
CA GLY A 415 -8.85 -15.72 -12.49
C GLY A 415 -8.86 -16.22 -13.95
N GLU A 416 -7.77 -16.03 -14.67
CA GLU A 416 -7.61 -16.57 -16.02
C GLU A 416 -7.52 -18.10 -16.00
N ALA A 417 -6.76 -18.68 -15.08
CA ALA A 417 -6.62 -20.13 -14.93
C ALA A 417 -7.95 -20.81 -14.58
N ILE A 418 -8.71 -20.28 -13.60
CA ILE A 418 -10.02 -20.86 -13.26
C ILE A 418 -11.04 -20.66 -14.39
N THR A 419 -10.92 -19.60 -15.20
CA THR A 419 -11.77 -19.40 -16.37
C THR A 419 -11.51 -20.48 -17.42
N ARG A 420 -10.24 -20.78 -17.74
CA ARG A 420 -9.88 -21.88 -18.67
C ARG A 420 -10.41 -23.24 -18.17
N SER A 421 -10.32 -23.48 -16.87
CA SER A 421 -10.87 -24.69 -16.25
C SER A 421 -12.39 -24.81 -16.45
N ILE A 422 -13.15 -23.73 -16.29
CA ILE A 422 -14.60 -23.68 -16.51
C ILE A 422 -14.91 -23.94 -18.00
N ASP A 423 -14.21 -23.27 -18.91
CA ASP A 423 -14.37 -23.47 -20.35
C ASP A 423 -14.04 -24.91 -20.78
N GLY A 424 -13.02 -25.50 -20.16
CA GLY A 424 -12.66 -26.92 -20.34
C GLY A 424 -13.77 -27.87 -19.90
N LEU A 425 -14.42 -27.61 -18.76
CA LEU A 425 -15.57 -28.37 -18.29
C LEU A 425 -16.75 -28.28 -19.26
N TYR A 426 -17.08 -27.09 -19.76
CA TYR A 426 -18.16 -26.90 -20.74
C TYR A 426 -17.85 -27.59 -22.08
N SER A 427 -16.58 -27.58 -22.52
CA SER A 427 -16.14 -28.18 -23.77
C SER A 427 -15.96 -29.70 -23.69
N GLY A 428 -16.14 -30.31 -22.51
CA GLY A 428 -15.95 -31.74 -22.32
C GLY A 428 -14.50 -32.19 -22.37
N LEU A 429 -13.53 -31.30 -22.06
CA LEU A 429 -12.13 -31.67 -21.96
C LEU A 429 -11.89 -32.75 -20.90
N SER A 430 -10.82 -33.52 -21.09
CA SER A 430 -10.37 -34.50 -20.11
C SER A 430 -10.04 -33.86 -18.76
N GLY A 431 -10.32 -34.54 -17.67
CA GLY A 431 -10.07 -34.10 -16.31
C GLY A 431 -8.62 -33.68 -16.04
N ASP A 432 -7.65 -34.27 -16.73
CA ASP A 432 -6.22 -33.93 -16.60
C ASP A 432 -5.94 -32.46 -16.93
N PHE A 433 -6.50 -31.95 -18.05
CA PHE A 433 -6.33 -30.55 -18.45
C PHE A 433 -7.02 -29.60 -17.47
N VAL A 434 -8.23 -29.96 -17.03
CA VAL A 434 -8.98 -29.17 -16.05
C VAL A 434 -8.23 -29.13 -14.72
N SER A 435 -7.71 -30.25 -14.24
CA SER A 435 -6.88 -30.33 -13.02
C SER A 435 -5.63 -29.48 -13.11
N GLN A 436 -4.98 -29.44 -14.28
CA GLN A 436 -3.78 -28.63 -14.49
C GLN A 436 -4.09 -27.13 -14.34
N ASP A 437 -5.16 -26.63 -14.96
CA ASP A 437 -5.58 -25.23 -14.84
C ASP A 437 -5.94 -24.87 -13.38
N ILE A 438 -6.58 -25.79 -12.66
CA ILE A 438 -6.90 -25.57 -11.24
C ILE A 438 -5.63 -25.53 -10.38
N ARG A 439 -4.66 -26.40 -10.64
CA ARG A 439 -3.37 -26.38 -9.95
C ARG A 439 -2.61 -25.07 -10.23
N GLU A 440 -2.69 -24.56 -11.45
CA GLU A 440 -2.14 -23.24 -11.81
C GLU A 440 -2.83 -22.10 -11.06
N CYS A 441 -4.15 -22.12 -10.95
CA CYS A 441 -4.90 -21.19 -10.10
C CYS A 441 -4.44 -21.24 -8.63
N MET A 442 -4.30 -22.45 -8.06
CA MET A 442 -3.80 -22.65 -6.70
C MET A 442 -2.38 -22.13 -6.52
N HIS A 443 -1.53 -22.27 -7.53
CA HIS A 443 -0.16 -21.78 -7.55
C HIS A 443 -0.13 -20.26 -7.38
N TYR A 444 -0.87 -19.51 -8.22
CA TYR A 444 -0.92 -18.04 -8.13
C TYR A 444 -1.51 -17.55 -6.79
N LEU A 445 -2.51 -18.22 -6.25
CA LEU A 445 -3.02 -17.88 -4.91
C LEU A 445 -1.98 -18.15 -3.81
N GLY A 446 -1.16 -19.21 -3.97
CA GLY A 446 -0.07 -19.56 -3.06
C GLY A 446 1.12 -18.59 -3.10
N GLU A 447 1.36 -17.95 -4.25
CA GLU A 447 2.37 -16.90 -4.36
C GLU A 447 2.05 -15.68 -3.48
N ILE A 448 0.76 -15.37 -3.29
CA ILE A 448 0.34 -14.23 -2.46
C ILE A 448 0.70 -14.47 -0.99
N THR A 449 0.42 -15.64 -0.46
CA THR A 449 0.68 -16.00 0.94
C THR A 449 2.12 -16.43 1.20
N GLY A 450 2.90 -16.67 0.13
CA GLY A 450 4.29 -17.12 0.24
C GLY A 450 4.46 -18.61 0.47
N GLU A 451 3.40 -19.43 0.31
CA GLU A 451 3.51 -20.89 0.33
C GLU A 451 4.32 -21.39 -0.88
N ILE A 452 4.28 -20.60 -1.98
CA ILE A 452 5.07 -20.82 -3.18
C ILE A 452 5.80 -19.51 -3.46
N THR A 453 7.12 -19.50 -3.29
CA THR A 453 7.93 -18.29 -3.48
C THR A 453 9.36 -18.65 -3.85
N THR A 454 10.06 -17.72 -4.50
CA THR A 454 11.49 -17.80 -4.78
C THR A 454 12.27 -16.84 -3.89
N ASP A 455 13.56 -17.13 -3.68
CA ASP A 455 14.45 -16.28 -2.86
C ASP A 455 14.55 -14.86 -3.44
N ASP A 456 14.49 -14.70 -4.76
CA ASP A 456 14.52 -13.40 -5.43
C ASP A 456 13.27 -12.55 -5.10
N ILE A 457 12.09 -13.18 -5.07
CA ILE A 457 10.84 -12.50 -4.71
C ILE A 457 10.91 -12.04 -3.25
N LEU A 458 11.33 -12.92 -2.35
CA LEU A 458 11.49 -12.58 -0.92
C LEU A 458 12.51 -11.45 -0.74
N GLY A 459 13.66 -11.53 -1.41
CA GLY A 459 14.69 -10.48 -1.39
C GLY A 459 14.15 -9.12 -1.82
N ASN A 460 13.39 -9.06 -2.91
CA ASN A 460 12.78 -7.83 -3.41
C ASN A 460 11.74 -7.24 -2.45
N ILE A 461 10.92 -8.09 -1.83
CA ILE A 461 9.90 -7.65 -0.88
C ILE A 461 10.56 -7.08 0.37
N PHE A 462 11.44 -7.84 1.03
CA PHE A 462 12.03 -7.45 2.30
C PHE A 462 13.04 -6.30 2.18
N SER A 463 13.71 -6.12 1.03
CA SER A 463 14.63 -4.99 0.82
C SER A 463 13.97 -3.61 0.94
N ARG A 464 12.65 -3.53 0.81
CA ARG A 464 11.85 -2.28 0.92
C ARG A 464 11.41 -2.00 2.35
N PHE A 465 11.68 -2.90 3.30
CA PHE A 465 11.29 -2.73 4.70
C PHE A 465 12.33 -1.92 5.46
N CYS A 466 11.89 -1.26 6.54
CA CYS A 466 12.79 -0.62 7.47
C CYS A 466 13.69 -1.67 8.16
N ILE A 467 14.88 -1.25 8.57
CA ILE A 467 15.76 -2.05 9.41
C ILE A 467 15.26 -1.91 10.84
N GLY A 468 14.67 -2.94 11.41
CA GLY A 468 14.25 -2.91 12.81
C GLY A 468 12.81 -3.27 13.07
#